data_2836bc56e05dcd4125f9cb2b80b59b18
#
_entry.id   2836bc56e05dcd4125f9cb2b80b59b18
#
_cell.length_a   1.000
_cell.length_b   1.000
_cell.length_c   1.000
_cell.angle_alpha   90.00
_cell.angle_beta   90.00
_cell.angle_gamma   90.00
#
_symmetry.space_group_name_H-M   'P 1'
#
loop_
_entity.id
_entity.type
_entity.pdbx_description
1 polymer ?
#
loop_
_entity_poly.entity_id
_entity_poly.type
_entity_poly.pdbx_seq_one_letter_code
_entity_poly.pdbx_strand_id
1 'polypeptide(L)'
;MILMKNLILILIFAAVGFNTMASNPVHVIITAGQSNTDGRTPNEDLPAYIKALATDTLAYAEGAYRYCQIAQNDGKGEFIPFWPRAKRSGKNNMWAFDAVTYYWLEQLLQEKFYVVKWAVGGTSIAPDYNASKGRFWSAAPEWLAQAKPTSDGGNSLLLSFIQEIDMCIDKTLSRLKDGYQIDAFLWHQGESDYAKSKDYYRNLKTMVAYVRMKKKKKTGKDYSR
;
A
#
# COMPACT_ATOMS: atom_id res chain seq x y z
N MET A 1 36.93 34.66 67.77
CA MET A 1 36.74 33.22 67.52
C MET A 1 35.49 33.08 66.67
N ILE A 2 35.70 33.08 65.34
CA ILE A 2 34.62 33.14 64.35
C ILE A 2 34.39 31.74 63.85
N LEU A 3 33.21 31.21 64.09
CA LEU A 3 32.77 29.90 63.58
C LEU A 3 32.36 30.03 62.11
N MET A 4 33.13 29.46 61.23
CA MET A 4 32.73 29.26 59.82
C MET A 4 31.77 28.08 59.73
N LYS A 5 30.51 28.36 59.36
CA LYS A 5 29.54 27.34 59.03
C LYS A 5 29.73 26.94 57.55
N ASN A 6 30.16 25.74 57.32
CA ASN A 6 30.24 25.16 55.99
C ASN A 6 28.80 24.86 55.45
N LEU A 7 28.39 25.57 54.42
CA LEU A 7 27.15 25.32 53.70
C LEU A 7 27.45 24.29 52.60
N ILE A 8 27.04 23.06 52.80
CA ILE A 8 27.11 22.00 51.76
C ILE A 8 25.89 22.20 50.83
N LEU A 9 26.17 22.67 49.61
CA LEU A 9 25.14 22.77 48.58
C LEU A 9 25.02 21.40 47.86
N ILE A 10 24.00 20.64 48.18
CA ILE A 10 23.66 19.40 47.51
C ILE A 10 22.92 19.75 46.22
N LEU A 11 23.58 19.65 45.06
CA LEU A 11 22.97 19.70 43.73
C LEU A 11 22.32 18.35 43.43
N ILE A 12 21.00 18.26 43.60
CA ILE A 12 20.20 17.12 43.13
C ILE A 12 20.01 17.31 41.62
N PHE A 13 20.81 16.59 40.80
CA PHE A 13 20.49 16.40 39.41
C PHE A 13 19.29 15.45 39.31
N ALA A 14 18.10 15.98 39.14
CA ALA A 14 16.96 15.22 38.67
C ALA A 14 17.27 14.84 37.22
N ALA A 15 17.74 13.62 37.00
CA ALA A 15 17.77 13.01 35.67
C ALA A 15 16.30 12.82 35.24
N VAL A 16 15.76 13.81 34.53
CA VAL A 16 14.52 13.65 33.76
C VAL A 16 14.87 12.67 32.65
N GLY A 17 14.61 11.40 32.91
CA GLY A 17 14.65 10.38 31.86
C GLY A 17 13.59 10.78 30.83
N PHE A 18 14.01 11.34 29.72
CA PHE A 18 13.20 11.39 28.52
C PHE A 18 12.99 9.94 28.09
N ASN A 19 11.91 9.33 28.55
CA ASN A 19 11.35 8.17 27.88
C ASN A 19 10.97 8.66 26.48
N THR A 20 11.88 8.50 25.52
CA THR A 20 11.53 8.54 24.11
C THR A 20 10.60 7.34 23.92
N MET A 21 9.30 7.58 23.98
CA MET A 21 8.31 6.64 23.49
C MET A 21 8.79 6.31 22.09
N ALA A 22 9.18 5.06 21.84
CA ALA A 22 9.50 4.62 20.51
C ALA A 22 8.23 4.86 19.68
N SER A 23 8.28 5.83 18.77
CA SER A 23 7.15 6.13 17.92
C SER A 23 6.92 4.92 17.02
N ASN A 24 5.68 4.44 16.98
CA ASN A 24 5.33 3.35 16.07
C ASN A 24 5.44 3.84 14.62
N PRO A 25 6.13 3.12 13.75
CA PRO A 25 6.19 3.50 12.34
C PRO A 25 4.79 3.43 11.73
N VAL A 26 4.50 4.35 10.81
CA VAL A 26 3.21 4.41 10.15
C VAL A 26 3.02 3.17 9.26
N HIS A 27 1.85 2.57 9.34
CA HIS A 27 1.49 1.35 8.60
C HIS A 27 1.32 1.63 7.10
N VAL A 28 1.87 0.75 6.27
CA VAL A 28 1.73 0.79 4.81
C VAL A 28 1.28 -0.57 4.29
N ILE A 29 0.21 -0.58 3.51
CA ILE A 29 -0.31 -1.77 2.82
C ILE A 29 -0.06 -1.61 1.33
N ILE A 30 0.51 -2.60 0.69
CA ILE A 30 0.58 -2.64 -0.76
C ILE A 30 -0.45 -3.61 -1.31
N THR A 31 -1.20 -3.20 -2.33
CA THR A 31 -2.31 -3.96 -2.90
C THR A 31 -2.16 -4.03 -4.41
N ALA A 32 -2.21 -5.24 -4.97
CA ALA A 32 -2.15 -5.39 -6.42
C ALA A 32 -3.00 -6.56 -6.93
N GLY A 33 -3.28 -6.56 -8.22
CA GLY A 33 -4.07 -7.62 -8.85
C GLY A 33 -4.75 -7.21 -10.14
N GLN A 34 -5.83 -7.92 -10.45
CA GLN A 34 -6.60 -7.66 -11.68
C GLN A 34 -8.00 -7.07 -11.39
N SER A 35 -9.02 -7.46 -12.17
CA SER A 35 -10.36 -6.86 -12.15
C SER A 35 -11.00 -6.83 -10.76
N ASN A 36 -10.89 -7.90 -9.98
CA ASN A 36 -11.47 -7.94 -8.64
C ASN A 36 -10.74 -7.07 -7.61
N THR A 37 -9.48 -6.78 -7.84
CA THR A 37 -8.73 -5.76 -7.08
C THR A 37 -9.04 -4.36 -7.59
N ASP A 38 -9.20 -4.23 -8.90
CA ASP A 38 -9.52 -2.99 -9.56
C ASP A 38 -10.90 -2.43 -9.17
N GLY A 39 -11.90 -3.32 -8.98
CA GLY A 39 -13.29 -3.04 -8.61
C GLY A 39 -14.28 -3.41 -9.73
N ARG A 40 -15.20 -4.33 -9.41
CA ARG A 40 -16.22 -4.82 -10.34
C ARG A 40 -17.57 -4.99 -9.67
N THR A 41 -17.64 -4.81 -8.36
CA THR A 41 -18.89 -4.90 -7.61
C THR A 41 -19.62 -3.57 -7.66
N PRO A 42 -20.92 -3.53 -8.03
CA PRO A 42 -21.70 -2.30 -8.05
C PRO A 42 -21.75 -1.62 -6.67
N ASN A 43 -21.82 -0.30 -6.65
CA ASN A 43 -21.89 0.46 -5.38
C ASN A 43 -23.18 0.18 -4.58
N GLU A 44 -24.25 -0.24 -5.24
CA GLU A 44 -25.48 -0.68 -4.56
C GLU A 44 -25.24 -1.89 -3.64
N ASP A 45 -24.26 -2.72 -3.94
CA ASP A 45 -23.90 -3.90 -3.15
C ASP A 45 -22.86 -3.59 -2.04
N LEU A 46 -22.44 -2.34 -1.92
CA LEU A 46 -21.52 -1.93 -0.85
C LEU A 46 -22.20 -2.17 0.52
N PRO A 47 -21.51 -2.79 1.50
CA PRO A 47 -22.08 -3.04 2.82
C PRO A 47 -22.71 -1.80 3.47
N ALA A 48 -23.84 -1.99 4.13
CA ALA A 48 -24.62 -0.89 4.72
C ALA A 48 -23.80 -0.02 5.69
N TYR A 49 -22.92 -0.65 6.48
CA TYR A 49 -22.06 0.08 7.42
C TYR A 49 -21.03 0.97 6.72
N ILE A 50 -20.60 0.63 5.49
CA ILE A 50 -19.73 1.50 4.69
C ILE A 50 -20.55 2.58 3.99
N LYS A 51 -21.76 2.26 3.52
CA LYS A 51 -22.69 3.25 2.94
C LYS A 51 -23.01 4.36 3.93
N ALA A 52 -23.15 4.02 5.21
CA ALA A 52 -23.47 4.97 6.27
C ALA A 52 -22.37 6.05 6.46
N LEU A 53 -21.11 5.77 6.12
CA LEU A 53 -20.02 6.75 6.21
C LEU A 53 -20.24 7.97 5.30
N ALA A 54 -20.94 7.78 4.17
CA ALA A 54 -21.23 8.87 3.23
C ALA A 54 -22.19 9.93 3.82
N THR A 55 -22.88 9.62 4.91
CA THR A 55 -23.80 10.53 5.62
C THR A 55 -23.15 11.20 6.84
N ASP A 56 -22.01 10.71 7.28
CA ASP A 56 -21.25 11.29 8.40
C ASP A 56 -20.21 12.29 7.86
N THR A 57 -20.68 13.48 7.55
CA THR A 57 -19.85 14.58 7.01
C THR A 57 -18.81 15.13 7.99
N LEU A 58 -18.97 14.86 9.28
CA LEU A 58 -18.00 15.28 10.31
C LEU A 58 -16.79 14.32 10.38
N ALA A 59 -17.04 13.02 10.24
CA ALA A 59 -16.00 12.00 10.34
C ALA A 59 -15.37 11.68 8.95
N TYR A 60 -16.17 11.75 7.88
CA TYR A 60 -15.79 11.27 6.55
C TYR A 60 -16.25 12.27 5.48
N ALA A 61 -15.49 13.33 5.30
CA ALA A 61 -15.79 14.32 4.28
C ALA A 61 -16.08 13.64 2.93
N GLU A 62 -17.29 13.84 2.41
CA GLU A 62 -17.76 13.28 1.12
C GLU A 62 -17.72 11.73 1.05
N GLY A 63 -17.69 11.02 2.18
CA GLY A 63 -17.64 9.56 2.24
C GLY A 63 -16.24 8.96 2.08
N ALA A 64 -15.19 9.78 2.16
CA ALA A 64 -13.81 9.29 2.24
C ALA A 64 -13.53 8.65 3.61
N TYR A 65 -12.59 7.70 3.66
CA TYR A 65 -12.11 7.16 4.93
C TYR A 65 -11.23 8.19 5.65
N ARG A 66 -11.35 8.21 6.96
CA ARG A 66 -10.70 9.22 7.81
C ARG A 66 -9.19 9.05 7.87
N TYR A 67 -8.73 7.82 7.93
CA TYR A 67 -7.33 7.48 8.18
C TYR A 67 -6.62 6.88 6.97
N CYS A 68 -7.35 6.26 6.04
CA CYS A 68 -6.79 5.63 4.86
C CYS A 68 -6.39 6.65 3.79
N GLN A 69 -5.11 6.68 3.46
CA GLN A 69 -4.57 7.47 2.35
C GLN A 69 -4.10 6.52 1.26
N ILE A 70 -4.50 6.73 0.02
CA ILE A 70 -4.18 5.83 -1.09
C ILE A 70 -3.49 6.54 -2.25
N ALA A 71 -2.40 5.92 -2.73
CA ALA A 71 -1.85 6.15 -4.06
C ALA A 71 -2.24 4.97 -4.95
N GLN A 72 -2.83 5.22 -6.10
CA GLN A 72 -3.27 4.17 -7.02
C GLN A 72 -2.70 4.39 -8.42
N ASN A 73 -2.99 3.46 -9.32
CA ASN A 73 -2.45 3.40 -10.69
C ASN A 73 -2.16 4.79 -11.27
N ASP A 74 -0.93 5.00 -11.70
CA ASP A 74 -0.46 6.25 -12.30
C ASP A 74 -0.62 7.51 -11.40
N GLY A 75 -0.75 7.31 -10.08
CA GLY A 75 -0.84 8.38 -9.07
C GLY A 75 0.46 9.13 -8.85
N LYS A 76 1.54 8.68 -9.46
CA LYS A 76 2.87 9.31 -9.40
C LYS A 76 3.37 9.51 -7.97
N GLY A 77 3.02 8.58 -7.08
CA GLY A 77 3.40 8.62 -5.67
C GLY A 77 2.64 9.62 -4.81
N GLU A 78 1.51 10.14 -5.29
CA GLU A 78 0.67 11.07 -4.54
C GLU A 78 -0.42 10.31 -3.78
N PHE A 79 -0.56 10.62 -2.49
CA PHE A 79 -1.59 10.04 -1.64
C PHE A 79 -2.79 10.98 -1.52
N ILE A 80 -3.97 10.40 -1.69
CA ILE A 80 -5.27 11.06 -1.49
C ILE A 80 -6.11 10.26 -0.50
N PRO A 81 -7.13 10.84 0.15
CA PRO A 81 -8.07 10.10 0.96
C PRO A 81 -8.72 8.95 0.15
N PHE A 82 -8.91 7.80 0.77
CA PHE A 82 -9.55 6.67 0.11
C PHE A 82 -11.08 6.82 0.12
N TRP A 83 -11.69 6.67 -1.05
CA TRP A 83 -13.15 6.55 -1.20
C TRP A 83 -13.53 5.12 -1.55
N PRO A 84 -14.40 4.45 -0.79
CA PRO A 84 -14.85 3.11 -1.09
C PRO A 84 -15.60 3.02 -2.42
N ARG A 85 -16.23 4.13 -2.84
CA ARG A 85 -16.94 4.25 -4.10
C ARG A 85 -16.02 4.82 -5.16
N ALA A 86 -15.38 3.95 -5.94
CA ALA A 86 -14.51 4.40 -7.02
C ALA A 86 -15.35 5.01 -8.17
N LYS A 87 -15.02 6.25 -8.59
CA LYS A 87 -15.42 6.75 -9.91
C LYS A 87 -14.36 6.30 -10.88
N ARG A 88 -14.74 5.48 -11.86
CA ARG A 88 -13.88 5.14 -12.98
C ARG A 88 -14.38 5.82 -14.24
N SER A 89 -13.44 6.32 -15.04
CA SER A 89 -13.71 6.78 -16.39
C SER A 89 -14.43 5.67 -17.19
N GLY A 90 -15.68 5.90 -17.54
CA GLY A 90 -16.51 5.00 -18.35
C GLY A 90 -17.16 3.80 -17.64
N LYS A 91 -16.95 3.59 -16.32
CA LYS A 91 -17.65 2.57 -15.53
C LYS A 91 -18.02 3.17 -14.18
N ASN A 92 -19.28 3.55 -14.07
CA ASN A 92 -19.79 4.23 -12.89
C ASN A 92 -19.83 3.28 -11.69
N ASN A 93 -19.26 3.72 -10.57
CA ASN A 93 -19.65 3.32 -9.23
C ASN A 93 -19.46 1.82 -8.95
N MET A 94 -18.21 1.37 -9.02
CA MET A 94 -17.82 0.01 -8.60
C MET A 94 -16.82 0.07 -7.46
N TRP A 95 -16.83 -0.96 -6.63
CA TRP A 95 -15.86 -1.13 -5.54
C TRP A 95 -15.17 -2.49 -5.62
N ALA A 96 -14.11 -2.66 -4.85
CA ALA A 96 -13.34 -3.89 -4.73
C ALA A 96 -13.29 -4.34 -3.26
N PHE A 97 -12.79 -5.55 -3.02
CA PHE A 97 -12.66 -6.13 -1.68
C PHE A 97 -11.90 -5.23 -0.71
N ASP A 98 -11.01 -4.41 -1.22
CA ASP A 98 -10.18 -3.48 -0.45
C ASP A 98 -11.01 -2.43 0.30
N ALA A 99 -12.17 -2.03 -0.21
CA ALA A 99 -13.08 -1.13 0.51
C ALA A 99 -13.46 -1.70 1.88
N VAL A 100 -13.76 -2.99 1.96
CA VAL A 100 -14.06 -3.67 3.22
C VAL A 100 -12.81 -3.85 4.07
N THR A 101 -11.70 -4.25 3.45
CA THR A 101 -10.42 -4.45 4.16
C THR A 101 -9.94 -3.17 4.82
N TYR A 102 -9.93 -2.05 4.09
CA TYR A 102 -9.48 -0.78 4.63
C TYR A 102 -10.46 -0.18 5.64
N TYR A 103 -11.76 -0.47 5.51
CA TYR A 103 -12.73 -0.13 6.56
C TYR A 103 -12.36 -0.75 7.90
N TRP A 104 -12.09 -2.06 7.92
CA TRP A 104 -11.71 -2.74 9.16
C TRP A 104 -10.36 -2.29 9.69
N LEU A 105 -9.40 -1.97 8.83
CA LEU A 105 -8.14 -1.36 9.26
C LEU A 105 -8.36 0.02 9.90
N GLU A 106 -9.26 0.84 9.36
CA GLU A 106 -9.68 2.11 9.97
C GLU A 106 -10.20 1.92 11.40
N GLN A 107 -11.07 0.90 11.58
CA GLN A 107 -11.67 0.62 12.89
C GLN A 107 -10.65 0.08 13.90
N LEU A 108 -9.68 -0.70 13.43
CA LEU A 108 -8.67 -1.34 14.29
C LEU A 108 -7.53 -0.40 14.65
N LEU A 109 -6.99 0.33 13.68
CA LEU A 109 -5.82 1.17 13.88
C LEU A 109 -6.17 2.52 14.51
N GLN A 110 -7.29 3.13 14.10
CA GLN A 110 -7.72 4.49 14.51
C GLN A 110 -6.63 5.56 14.33
N GLU A 111 -5.71 5.32 13.42
CA GLU A 111 -4.60 6.20 13.07
C GLU A 111 -4.34 6.15 11.56
N LYS A 112 -3.64 7.16 11.06
CA LYS A 112 -3.34 7.28 9.63
C LYS A 112 -2.49 6.10 9.14
N PHE A 113 -2.93 5.48 8.06
CA PHE A 113 -2.18 4.48 7.32
C PHE A 113 -2.22 4.75 5.82
N TYR A 114 -1.28 4.18 5.10
CA TYR A 114 -1.11 4.40 3.68
C TYR A 114 -1.30 3.13 2.87
N VAL A 115 -1.85 3.28 1.68
CA VAL A 115 -2.05 2.18 0.74
C VAL A 115 -1.43 2.56 -0.61
N VAL A 116 -0.63 1.66 -1.18
CA VAL A 116 -0.20 1.76 -2.57
C VAL A 116 -0.89 0.68 -3.37
N LYS A 117 -1.77 1.07 -4.30
CA LYS A 117 -2.60 0.13 -5.06
C LYS A 117 -2.28 0.19 -6.55
N TRP A 118 -2.07 -0.99 -7.16
CA TRP A 118 -1.97 -1.12 -8.61
C TRP A 118 -2.82 -2.31 -9.09
N ALA A 119 -3.85 -2.02 -9.88
CA ALA A 119 -4.77 -3.05 -10.35
C ALA A 119 -5.21 -2.77 -11.79
N VAL A 120 -5.13 -3.79 -12.66
CA VAL A 120 -5.55 -3.70 -14.06
C VAL A 120 -6.35 -4.95 -14.42
N GLY A 121 -7.59 -4.76 -14.85
CA GLY A 121 -8.49 -5.87 -15.20
C GLY A 121 -8.02 -6.66 -16.42
N GLY A 122 -8.20 -7.98 -16.41
CA GLY A 122 -7.89 -8.87 -17.51
C GLY A 122 -6.38 -9.09 -17.73
N THR A 123 -5.58 -9.10 -16.66
CA THR A 123 -4.11 -9.25 -16.74
C THR A 123 -3.63 -10.52 -16.08
N SER A 124 -2.54 -11.11 -16.59
CA SER A 124 -1.98 -12.36 -16.13
C SER A 124 -0.58 -12.21 -15.53
N ILE A 125 -0.13 -13.21 -14.77
CA ILE A 125 1.27 -13.33 -14.36
C ILE A 125 2.09 -13.93 -15.49
N ALA A 126 1.56 -14.93 -16.22
CA ALA A 126 2.27 -15.56 -17.33
C ALA A 126 2.45 -14.57 -18.48
N PRO A 127 3.69 -14.31 -18.95
CA PRO A 127 3.96 -13.23 -19.91
C PRO A 127 3.61 -13.57 -21.36
N ASP A 128 3.32 -14.84 -21.65
CA ASP A 128 3.01 -15.38 -22.97
C ASP A 128 1.52 -15.63 -23.20
N TYR A 129 0.67 -15.16 -22.26
CA TYR A 129 -0.76 -15.44 -22.29
C TYR A 129 -1.57 -14.28 -22.90
N ASN A 130 -2.18 -14.50 -24.05
CA ASN A 130 -2.90 -13.48 -24.83
C ASN A 130 -4.11 -12.84 -24.15
N ALA A 131 -4.64 -13.44 -23.06
CA ALA A 131 -5.79 -12.90 -22.33
C ALA A 131 -5.53 -11.57 -21.64
N SER A 132 -4.27 -11.17 -21.48
CA SER A 132 -3.87 -10.00 -20.68
C SER A 132 -3.74 -8.70 -21.47
N LYS A 133 -4.24 -8.64 -22.69
CA LYS A 133 -4.09 -7.44 -23.54
C LYS A 133 -2.65 -6.94 -23.61
N GLY A 134 -1.68 -7.84 -23.57
CA GLY A 134 -0.26 -7.52 -23.62
C GLY A 134 0.34 -6.90 -22.36
N ARG A 135 -0.33 -6.95 -21.21
CA ARG A 135 0.17 -6.41 -19.93
C ARG A 135 0.28 -7.51 -18.89
N PHE A 136 1.42 -7.61 -18.20
CA PHE A 136 1.76 -8.77 -17.39
C PHE A 136 2.36 -8.41 -16.03
N TRP A 137 2.18 -9.32 -15.07
CA TRP A 137 2.77 -9.28 -13.73
C TRP A 137 4.01 -10.19 -13.60
N SER A 138 4.55 -10.66 -14.70
CA SER A 138 5.65 -11.62 -14.69
C SER A 138 6.91 -11.06 -14.04
N ALA A 139 7.58 -11.91 -13.25
CA ALA A 139 8.93 -11.70 -12.74
C ALA A 139 9.93 -12.72 -13.32
N ALA A 140 9.59 -13.41 -14.41
CA ALA A 140 10.52 -14.29 -15.10
C ALA A 140 11.73 -13.49 -15.59
N PRO A 141 12.99 -13.96 -15.36
CA PRO A 141 14.19 -13.19 -15.68
C PRO A 141 14.28 -12.80 -17.15
N GLU A 142 13.98 -13.72 -18.06
CA GLU A 142 13.97 -13.51 -19.51
C GLU A 142 12.93 -12.47 -19.95
N TRP A 143 11.80 -12.42 -19.26
CA TRP A 143 10.79 -11.38 -19.47
C TRP A 143 11.26 -10.03 -18.93
N LEU A 144 11.77 -9.98 -17.71
CA LEU A 144 12.22 -8.74 -17.07
C LEU A 144 13.39 -8.09 -17.80
N ALA A 145 14.22 -8.88 -18.48
CA ALA A 145 15.37 -8.36 -19.25
C ALA A 145 14.94 -7.40 -20.37
N GLN A 146 13.72 -7.53 -20.88
CA GLN A 146 13.18 -6.72 -21.98
C GLN A 146 11.96 -5.89 -21.59
N ALA A 147 11.41 -6.11 -20.39
CA ALA A 147 10.20 -5.45 -19.92
C ALA A 147 10.45 -4.01 -19.49
N LYS A 148 9.48 -3.13 -19.76
CA LYS A 148 9.47 -1.75 -19.29
C LYS A 148 8.17 -1.46 -18.53
N PRO A 149 8.16 -0.50 -17.60
CA PRO A 149 6.93 -0.01 -17.00
C PRO A 149 5.95 0.52 -18.05
N THR A 150 4.67 0.53 -17.73
CA THR A 150 3.63 1.07 -18.62
C THR A 150 3.77 2.57 -18.85
N SER A 151 4.29 3.31 -17.88
CA SER A 151 4.66 4.74 -18.00
C SER A 151 5.69 5.00 -19.11
N ASP A 152 6.56 4.03 -19.38
CA ASP A 152 7.63 4.12 -20.36
C ASP A 152 7.25 3.44 -21.70
N GLY A 153 5.94 3.31 -21.94
CA GLY A 153 5.41 2.64 -23.15
C GLY A 153 5.56 1.13 -23.13
N GLY A 154 5.91 0.54 -21.99
CA GLY A 154 6.06 -0.91 -21.82
C GLY A 154 4.77 -1.61 -21.42
N ASN A 155 4.92 -2.85 -21.01
CA ASN A 155 3.82 -3.76 -20.71
C ASN A 155 3.95 -4.49 -19.36
N SER A 156 4.95 -4.13 -18.55
CA SER A 156 5.15 -4.71 -17.23
C SER A 156 4.37 -3.95 -16.16
N LEU A 157 3.29 -4.55 -15.67
CA LEU A 157 2.54 -4.05 -14.52
C LEU A 157 3.34 -4.19 -13.23
N LEU A 158 4.18 -5.22 -13.12
CA LEU A 158 5.05 -5.43 -11.98
C LEU A 158 6.05 -4.27 -11.83
N LEU A 159 6.70 -3.87 -12.93
CA LEU A 159 7.64 -2.74 -12.89
C LEU A 159 6.93 -1.41 -12.61
N SER A 160 5.73 -1.20 -13.19
CA SER A 160 4.90 -0.02 -12.88
C SER A 160 4.52 0.05 -11.41
N PHE A 161 4.11 -1.07 -10.83
CA PHE A 161 3.77 -1.16 -9.41
C PHE A 161 4.98 -0.86 -8.50
N ILE A 162 6.15 -1.42 -8.83
CA ILE A 162 7.38 -1.14 -8.07
C ILE A 162 7.76 0.34 -8.17
N GLN A 163 7.66 0.92 -9.36
CA GLN A 163 7.92 2.34 -9.60
C GLN A 163 6.98 3.22 -8.79
N GLU A 164 5.68 2.92 -8.75
CA GLU A 164 4.70 3.64 -7.92
C GLU A 164 5.04 3.58 -6.44
N ILE A 165 5.39 2.38 -5.91
CA ILE A 165 5.81 2.25 -4.52
C ILE A 165 7.07 3.09 -4.25
N ASP A 166 8.05 3.07 -5.16
CA ASP A 166 9.28 3.83 -4.98
C ASP A 166 9.02 5.33 -4.98
N MET A 167 8.12 5.83 -5.85
CA MET A 167 7.67 7.23 -5.85
C MET A 167 6.95 7.60 -4.55
N CYS A 168 6.08 6.73 -4.03
CA CYS A 168 5.41 6.93 -2.73
C CYS A 168 6.43 7.03 -1.59
N ILE A 169 7.46 6.17 -1.59
CA ILE A 169 8.53 6.21 -0.61
C ILE A 169 9.27 7.53 -0.70
N ASP A 170 9.73 7.92 -1.89
CA ASP A 170 10.58 9.10 -2.09
C ASP A 170 9.85 10.42 -1.81
N LYS A 171 8.58 10.51 -2.19
CA LYS A 171 7.81 11.75 -2.04
C LYS A 171 7.21 11.96 -0.66
N THR A 172 6.78 10.87 0.00
CA THR A 172 5.96 10.96 1.22
C THR A 172 6.49 10.11 2.36
N LEU A 173 6.62 8.78 2.17
CA LEU A 173 6.81 7.86 3.29
C LEU A 173 8.15 8.05 3.99
N SER A 174 9.24 8.34 3.25
CA SER A 174 10.57 8.59 3.82
C SER A 174 10.65 9.88 4.65
N ARG A 175 9.66 10.77 4.52
CA ARG A 175 9.60 12.05 5.24
C ARG A 175 8.72 12.00 6.49
N LEU A 176 8.08 10.87 6.76
CA LEU A 176 7.28 10.69 7.96
C LEU A 176 8.18 10.70 9.19
N LYS A 177 7.83 11.50 10.19
CA LYS A 177 8.61 11.71 11.43
C LYS A 177 8.92 10.39 12.13
N ASP A 178 7.92 9.51 12.20
CA ASP A 178 8.01 8.23 12.91
C ASP A 178 8.45 7.08 11.99
N GLY A 179 8.78 7.41 10.73
CA GLY A 179 9.09 6.44 9.71
C GLY A 179 7.85 5.68 9.23
N TYR A 180 8.07 4.62 8.48
CA TYR A 180 7.00 3.77 7.97
C TYR A 180 7.42 2.30 7.96
N GLN A 181 6.42 1.41 7.89
CA GLN A 181 6.62 -0.03 7.72
C GLN A 181 5.62 -0.56 6.69
N ILE A 182 6.11 -1.35 5.72
CA ILE A 182 5.24 -2.09 4.80
C ILE A 182 4.86 -3.39 5.49
N ASP A 183 3.61 -3.52 5.93
CA ASP A 183 3.14 -4.62 6.76
C ASP A 183 2.57 -5.78 5.95
N ALA A 184 1.92 -5.46 4.82
CA ALA A 184 1.24 -6.47 4.03
C ALA A 184 1.29 -6.21 2.52
N PHE A 185 1.26 -7.31 1.78
CA PHE A 185 1.01 -7.32 0.35
C PHE A 185 -0.29 -8.09 0.07
N LEU A 186 -1.34 -7.36 -0.29
CA LEU A 186 -2.62 -7.93 -0.68
C LEU A 186 -2.62 -8.19 -2.20
N TRP A 187 -2.84 -9.45 -2.56
CA TRP A 187 -2.85 -9.89 -3.94
C TRP A 187 -4.16 -10.60 -4.28
N HIS A 188 -4.85 -10.13 -5.31
CA HIS A 188 -6.04 -10.81 -5.82
C HIS A 188 -6.02 -10.83 -7.35
N GLN A 189 -5.56 -11.95 -7.89
CA GLN A 189 -5.43 -12.22 -9.32
C GLN A 189 -5.36 -13.75 -9.52
N GLY A 190 -5.66 -14.24 -10.70
CA GLY A 190 -5.57 -15.67 -11.05
C GLY A 190 -6.52 -16.03 -12.19
N GLU A 191 -7.63 -15.34 -12.33
CA GLU A 191 -8.67 -15.64 -13.31
C GLU A 191 -8.15 -15.54 -14.73
N SER A 192 -7.23 -14.60 -15.02
CA SER A 192 -6.63 -14.45 -16.33
C SER A 192 -5.50 -15.48 -16.61
N ASP A 193 -5.10 -16.26 -15.62
CA ASP A 193 -4.11 -17.34 -15.77
C ASP A 193 -4.75 -18.74 -15.82
N TYR A 194 -6.07 -18.84 -16.00
CA TYR A 194 -6.81 -20.10 -16.01
C TYR A 194 -6.15 -21.17 -16.87
N ALA A 195 -5.79 -20.86 -18.12
CA ALA A 195 -5.14 -21.80 -19.03
C ALA A 195 -3.67 -22.12 -18.66
N LYS A 196 -3.08 -21.35 -17.73
CA LYS A 196 -1.70 -21.51 -17.22
C LYS A 196 -1.69 -21.84 -15.71
N SER A 197 -2.77 -22.37 -15.19
CA SER A 197 -2.96 -22.64 -13.77
C SER A 197 -1.89 -23.54 -13.14
N LYS A 198 -1.32 -24.47 -13.91
CA LYS A 198 -0.23 -25.35 -13.46
C LYS A 198 1.05 -24.58 -13.05
N ASP A 199 1.31 -23.45 -13.70
CA ASP A 199 2.48 -22.61 -13.44
C ASP A 199 2.20 -21.45 -12.48
N TYR A 200 0.94 -21.21 -12.16
CA TYR A 200 0.51 -20.03 -11.42
C TYR A 200 1.23 -19.87 -10.10
N TYR A 201 1.27 -20.92 -9.27
CA TYR A 201 1.91 -20.85 -7.95
C TYR A 201 3.41 -20.50 -8.06
N ARG A 202 4.12 -21.14 -9.01
CA ARG A 202 5.54 -20.84 -9.25
C ARG A 202 5.75 -19.39 -9.67
N ASN A 203 4.94 -18.90 -10.60
CA ASN A 203 5.00 -17.53 -11.10
C ASN A 203 4.67 -16.52 -10.01
N LEU A 204 3.65 -16.77 -9.18
CA LEU A 204 3.28 -15.95 -8.04
C LEU A 204 4.42 -15.88 -7.02
N LYS A 205 4.99 -17.03 -6.64
CA LYS A 205 6.13 -17.10 -5.72
C LYS A 205 7.32 -16.27 -6.22
N THR A 206 7.64 -16.39 -7.50
CA THR A 206 8.74 -15.63 -8.12
C THR A 206 8.44 -14.13 -8.11
N MET A 207 7.23 -13.73 -8.43
CA MET A 207 6.80 -12.33 -8.41
C MET A 207 6.86 -11.73 -6.99
N VAL A 208 6.35 -12.43 -5.98
CA VAL A 208 6.41 -11.98 -4.58
C VAL A 208 7.86 -11.85 -4.11
N ALA A 209 8.71 -12.82 -4.43
CA ALA A 209 10.14 -12.76 -4.11
C ALA A 209 10.82 -11.55 -4.76
N TYR A 210 10.48 -11.24 -6.01
CA TYR A 210 11.00 -10.07 -6.72
C TYR A 210 10.57 -8.75 -6.05
N VAL A 211 9.30 -8.61 -5.68
CA VAL A 211 8.81 -7.44 -4.95
C VAL A 211 9.56 -7.26 -3.64
N ARG A 212 9.69 -8.31 -2.84
CA ARG A 212 10.43 -8.30 -1.57
C ARG A 212 11.90 -7.87 -1.76
N MET A 213 12.57 -8.46 -2.74
CA MET A 213 13.97 -8.11 -3.07
C MET A 213 14.10 -6.63 -3.44
N LYS A 214 13.22 -6.10 -4.29
CA LYS A 214 13.23 -4.68 -4.69
C LYS A 214 12.97 -3.77 -3.50
N LYS A 215 12.03 -4.13 -2.62
CA LYS A 215 11.75 -3.32 -1.42
C LYS A 215 12.89 -3.39 -0.41
N LYS A 216 13.51 -4.55 -0.19
CA LYS A 216 14.73 -4.68 0.63
C LYS A 216 15.84 -3.77 0.10
N LYS A 217 16.09 -3.78 -1.21
CA LYS A 217 17.10 -2.91 -1.83
C LYS A 217 16.78 -1.42 -1.65
N LYS A 218 15.51 -1.03 -1.76
CA LYS A 218 15.07 0.37 -1.65
C LYS A 218 15.11 0.89 -0.21
N THR A 219 14.68 0.08 0.76
CA THR A 219 14.43 0.52 2.15
C THR A 219 15.49 0.05 3.14
N GLY A 220 16.33 -0.92 2.78
CA GLY A 220 17.25 -1.59 3.70
C GLY A 220 16.56 -2.57 4.67
N LYS A 221 15.22 -2.65 4.68
CA LYS A 221 14.44 -3.52 5.58
C LYS A 221 14.26 -4.91 4.99
N ASP A 222 14.18 -5.93 5.85
CA ASP A 222 13.92 -7.31 5.43
C ASP A 222 12.41 -7.59 5.41
N TYR A 223 11.92 -8.08 4.28
CA TYR A 223 10.52 -8.44 4.04
C TYR A 223 10.37 -9.96 3.76
N SER A 224 11.28 -10.78 4.27
CA SER A 224 11.30 -12.24 4.02
C SER A 224 10.25 -13.03 4.81
N ARG A 225 9.61 -12.42 5.81
CA ARG A 225 8.59 -13.04 6.66
C ARG A 225 7.19 -12.77 6.18
#